data_e8a8d114235177cb0832a69f7c29e094
#
_entry.id   e8a8d114235177cb0832a69f7c29e094
#
_cell.length_a   1.000
_cell.length_b   1.000
_cell.length_c   1.000
_cell.angle_alpha   90.00
_cell.angle_beta   90.00
_cell.angle_gamma   90.00
#
_symmetry.space_group_name_H-M   'P 1'
#
loop_
_entity.id
_entity.type
_entity.pdbx_description
1 polymer ?
#
loop_
_entity_poly.entity_id
_entity_poly.type
_entity_poly.pdbx_seq_one_letter_code
_entity_poly.pdbx_strand_id
1 'polypeptide(L)'
;MLNRVLGMVTMVTMFPAVALAQSSVATDVTRAEIDAVYETLGGSIDKQIKVVDVGKSTNVAVGILERGALETEGQVGAIVHHDVTEVYYILEGGGTLVTGGPLEDTLEFPPDSAAVTELIGPSGRGTFQGGVSREVSAGDVVGIPGGVPHGFSRIPDRIKYLSIRVDPDQVLPAGYVNPVIEK
;
A
#
# COMPACT_ATOMS: atom_id res chain seq x y z
N MET A 1 9.85 -21.67 -66.91
CA MET A 1 10.35 -21.63 -65.52
C MET A 1 9.25 -20.98 -64.65
N LEU A 2 8.57 -21.77 -63.86
CA LEU A 2 7.38 -21.34 -63.11
C LEU A 2 7.79 -21.15 -61.63
N ASN A 3 7.93 -19.92 -61.20
CA ASN A 3 8.26 -19.59 -59.77
C ASN A 3 6.98 -19.74 -58.93
N ARG A 4 6.96 -20.74 -58.06
CA ARG A 4 5.95 -20.89 -56.99
C ARG A 4 6.41 -20.05 -55.79
N VAL A 5 5.67 -18.98 -55.51
CA VAL A 5 5.78 -18.24 -54.25
C VAL A 5 4.95 -18.99 -53.18
N LEU A 6 5.67 -19.53 -52.20
CA LEU A 6 5.06 -20.21 -51.06
C LEU A 6 4.69 -19.14 -50.00
N GLY A 7 3.41 -18.80 -49.93
CA GLY A 7 2.89 -17.88 -48.91
C GLY A 7 2.84 -18.56 -47.53
N MET A 8 3.60 -18.07 -46.58
CA MET A 8 3.59 -18.51 -45.20
C MET A 8 2.39 -17.83 -44.47
N VAL A 9 1.37 -18.60 -44.14
CA VAL A 9 0.22 -18.14 -43.36
C VAL A 9 0.62 -18.23 -41.88
N THR A 10 0.84 -17.06 -41.25
CA THR A 10 1.09 -16.98 -39.81
C THR A 10 -0.24 -17.03 -39.06
N MET A 11 -0.52 -18.15 -38.41
CA MET A 11 -1.72 -18.35 -37.59
C MET A 11 -1.49 -17.63 -36.25
N VAL A 12 -2.14 -16.47 -36.06
CA VAL A 12 -2.16 -15.74 -34.79
C VAL A 12 -3.16 -16.43 -33.88
N THR A 13 -2.69 -17.16 -32.89
CA THR A 13 -3.52 -17.73 -31.83
C THR A 13 -3.88 -16.63 -30.83
N MET A 14 -5.11 -16.12 -30.91
CA MET A 14 -5.68 -15.27 -29.86
C MET A 14 -6.01 -16.12 -28.64
N PHE A 15 -5.26 -15.96 -27.56
CA PHE A 15 -5.68 -16.47 -26.26
C PHE A 15 -6.78 -15.54 -25.72
N PRO A 16 -7.93 -16.08 -25.28
CA PRO A 16 -8.92 -15.25 -24.62
C PRO A 16 -8.33 -14.71 -23.30
N ALA A 17 -8.31 -13.40 -23.14
CA ALA A 17 -8.05 -12.79 -21.85
C ALA A 17 -9.20 -13.20 -20.91
N VAL A 18 -8.89 -13.97 -19.88
CA VAL A 18 -9.84 -14.24 -18.80
C VAL A 18 -9.96 -12.95 -18.00
N ALA A 19 -10.99 -12.18 -18.27
CA ALA A 19 -11.35 -11.07 -17.40
C ALA A 19 -11.79 -11.68 -16.05
N LEU A 20 -11.03 -11.44 -15.00
CA LEU A 20 -11.47 -11.74 -13.63
C LEU A 20 -12.71 -10.88 -13.39
N ALA A 21 -13.85 -11.53 -13.19
CA ALA A 21 -15.09 -10.82 -12.92
C ALA A 21 -14.96 -10.18 -11.51
N GLN A 22 -15.22 -8.87 -11.42
CA GLN A 22 -15.35 -8.18 -10.15
C GLN A 22 -16.33 -8.94 -9.24
N SER A 23 -15.98 -9.09 -7.95
CA SER A 23 -16.89 -9.70 -6.98
C SER A 23 -18.21 -8.93 -6.92
N SER A 24 -19.32 -9.64 -7.00
CA SER A 24 -20.66 -9.05 -6.85
C SER A 24 -21.09 -8.86 -5.40
N VAL A 25 -20.26 -9.27 -4.44
CA VAL A 25 -20.50 -9.16 -3.00
C VAL A 25 -19.37 -8.39 -2.32
N ALA A 26 -19.69 -7.77 -1.18
CA ALA A 26 -18.68 -7.08 -0.36
C ALA A 26 -17.67 -8.07 0.20
N THR A 27 -16.43 -7.59 0.37
CA THR A 27 -15.36 -8.34 1.03
C THR A 27 -15.11 -7.74 2.40
N ASP A 28 -15.16 -8.57 3.42
CA ASP A 28 -14.88 -8.16 4.79
C ASP A 28 -13.39 -8.26 5.12
N VAL A 29 -12.91 -7.36 5.97
CA VAL A 29 -11.72 -7.53 6.79
C VAL A 29 -12.17 -7.49 8.24
N THR A 30 -12.31 -8.66 8.84
CA THR A 30 -12.86 -8.81 10.18
C THR A 30 -11.84 -8.49 11.27
N ARG A 31 -12.29 -8.18 12.47
CA ARG A 31 -11.41 -7.97 13.63
C ARG A 31 -10.52 -9.19 13.88
N ALA A 32 -11.04 -10.39 13.75
CA ALA A 32 -10.27 -11.63 13.94
C ALA A 32 -9.13 -11.75 12.92
N GLU A 33 -9.36 -11.39 11.67
CA GLU A 33 -8.32 -11.40 10.62
C GLU A 33 -7.26 -10.33 10.88
N ILE A 34 -7.66 -9.13 11.31
CA ILE A 34 -6.73 -8.06 11.70
C ILE A 34 -5.82 -8.56 12.81
N ASP A 35 -6.38 -9.13 13.88
CA ASP A 35 -5.62 -9.61 15.02
C ASP A 35 -4.71 -10.78 14.63
N ALA A 36 -5.18 -11.73 13.81
CA ALA A 36 -4.38 -12.85 13.34
C ALA A 36 -3.16 -12.41 12.52
N VAL A 37 -3.31 -11.41 11.63
CA VAL A 37 -2.17 -10.87 10.86
C VAL A 37 -1.25 -10.05 11.76
N TYR A 38 -1.81 -9.25 12.68
CA TYR A 38 -1.05 -8.46 13.63
C TYR A 38 -0.08 -9.32 14.46
N GLU A 39 -0.54 -10.45 15.00
CA GLU A 39 0.30 -11.38 15.77
C GLU A 39 1.51 -11.92 14.97
N THR A 40 1.46 -11.84 13.66
CA THR A 40 2.55 -12.27 12.79
C THR A 40 3.52 -11.16 12.39
N LEU A 41 3.34 -9.90 12.82
CA LEU A 41 4.21 -8.79 12.42
C LEU A 41 5.70 -9.11 12.64
N GLY A 42 6.05 -9.71 13.79
CA GLY A 42 7.38 -10.27 14.03
C GLY A 42 8.52 -9.25 13.86
N GLY A 43 8.26 -7.97 14.15
CA GLY A 43 9.19 -6.87 13.96
C GLY A 43 9.08 -6.16 12.59
N SER A 44 8.26 -6.66 11.66
CA SER A 44 7.86 -5.89 10.49
C SER A 44 6.94 -4.74 10.90
N ILE A 45 7.08 -3.57 10.25
CA ILE A 45 6.22 -2.43 10.53
C ILE A 45 4.83 -2.62 9.90
N ASP A 46 4.74 -3.33 8.79
CA ASP A 46 3.58 -3.39 7.91
C ASP A 46 3.36 -4.80 7.38
N LYS A 47 2.12 -5.27 7.40
CA LYS A 47 1.69 -6.48 6.69
C LYS A 47 0.34 -6.29 6.03
N GLN A 48 0.25 -6.76 4.78
CA GLN A 48 -0.98 -6.80 4.03
C GLN A 48 -1.92 -7.86 4.60
N ILE A 49 -3.21 -7.52 4.73
CA ILE A 49 -4.28 -8.42 5.17
C ILE A 49 -4.99 -8.99 3.95
N LYS A 50 -5.59 -8.10 3.14
CA LYS A 50 -6.29 -8.44 1.89
C LYS A 50 -6.11 -7.36 0.84
N VAL A 51 -6.20 -7.76 -0.43
CA VAL A 51 -6.31 -6.85 -1.58
C VAL A 51 -7.55 -7.23 -2.38
N VAL A 52 -8.44 -6.28 -2.59
CA VAL A 52 -9.76 -6.48 -3.22
C VAL A 52 -9.84 -5.66 -4.50
N ASP A 53 -10.20 -6.28 -5.62
CA ASP A 53 -10.63 -5.55 -6.80
C ASP A 53 -12.03 -4.96 -6.55
N VAL A 54 -12.13 -3.63 -6.54
CA VAL A 54 -13.38 -2.91 -6.34
C VAL A 54 -13.99 -2.42 -7.66
N GLY A 55 -13.43 -2.84 -8.79
CA GLY A 55 -13.84 -2.46 -10.14
C GLY A 55 -13.24 -1.13 -10.58
N LYS A 56 -13.55 -0.75 -11.82
CA LYS A 56 -13.04 0.48 -12.45
C LYS A 56 -11.52 0.59 -12.43
N SER A 57 -10.83 -0.53 -12.64
CA SER A 57 -9.37 -0.63 -12.59
C SER A 57 -8.77 -0.15 -11.27
N THR A 58 -9.43 -0.44 -10.15
CA THR A 58 -8.96 0.00 -8.83
C THR A 58 -8.94 -1.18 -7.86
N ASN A 59 -7.84 -1.34 -7.14
CA ASN A 59 -7.74 -2.23 -6.00
C ASN A 59 -7.83 -1.45 -4.70
N VAL A 60 -8.40 -2.08 -3.66
CA VAL A 60 -8.30 -1.60 -2.28
C VAL A 60 -7.57 -2.65 -1.46
N ALA A 61 -6.45 -2.25 -0.90
CA ALA A 61 -5.67 -3.09 -0.02
C ALA A 61 -5.84 -2.63 1.42
N VAL A 62 -5.86 -3.57 2.35
CA VAL A 62 -5.91 -3.28 3.79
C VAL A 62 -4.70 -3.92 4.45
N GLY A 63 -3.87 -3.09 5.07
CA GLY A 63 -2.72 -3.49 5.85
C GLY A 63 -2.86 -3.14 7.32
N ILE A 64 -2.16 -3.88 8.19
CA ILE A 64 -1.99 -3.57 9.61
C ILE A 64 -0.57 -3.13 9.87
N LEU A 65 -0.42 -2.00 10.55
CA LEU A 65 0.87 -1.42 10.89
C LEU A 65 1.02 -1.20 12.38
N GLU A 66 2.25 -1.39 12.87
CA GLU A 66 2.68 -0.93 14.19
C GLU A 66 4.03 -0.26 14.12
N ARG A 67 4.16 0.86 14.81
CA ARG A 67 5.43 1.55 15.03
C ARG A 67 5.64 1.72 16.53
N GLY A 68 6.86 1.42 17.00
CA GLY A 68 7.29 1.66 18.36
C GLY A 68 7.59 3.15 18.63
N ALA A 69 8.05 3.40 19.84
CA ALA A 69 8.44 4.73 20.28
C ALA A 69 9.45 5.39 19.32
N LEU A 70 9.21 6.65 19.02
CA LEU A 70 10.03 7.48 18.13
C LEU A 70 10.06 8.91 18.68
N GLU A 71 11.23 9.49 18.74
CA GLU A 71 11.43 10.93 18.92
C GLU A 71 12.50 11.36 17.92
N THR A 72 12.13 12.24 16.98
CA THR A 72 13.04 12.70 15.94
C THR A 72 13.65 14.05 16.34
N GLU A 73 14.95 14.06 16.55
CA GLU A 73 15.73 15.28 16.69
C GLU A 73 16.26 15.69 15.31
N GLY A 74 15.70 16.75 14.71
CA GLY A 74 16.10 17.24 13.39
C GLY A 74 15.14 16.88 12.26
N GLN A 75 15.67 16.42 11.12
CA GLN A 75 14.86 16.13 9.93
C GLN A 75 14.01 14.88 10.13
N VAL A 76 12.71 14.99 9.85
CA VAL A 76 11.76 13.89 9.94
C VAL A 76 11.82 13.04 8.67
N GLY A 77 12.01 11.74 8.80
CA GLY A 77 11.92 10.80 7.69
C GLY A 77 10.49 10.68 7.17
N ALA A 78 10.35 10.53 5.86
CA ALA A 78 9.06 10.38 5.21
C ALA A 78 9.07 9.32 4.11
N ILE A 79 7.90 8.82 3.81
CA ILE A 79 7.57 8.03 2.63
C ILE A 79 6.60 8.82 1.76
N VAL A 80 6.64 8.58 0.45
CA VAL A 80 5.65 9.06 -0.51
C VAL A 80 5.22 7.90 -1.40
N HIS A 81 3.92 7.65 -1.48
CA HIS A 81 3.33 6.74 -2.45
C HIS A 81 2.86 7.56 -3.63
N HIS A 82 3.40 7.31 -4.84
CA HIS A 82 3.19 8.22 -5.98
C HIS A 82 1.73 8.24 -6.43
N ASP A 83 1.10 7.08 -6.51
CA ASP A 83 -0.24 6.93 -7.07
C ASP A 83 -1.26 6.37 -6.05
N VAL A 84 -0.77 5.68 -5.01
CA VAL A 84 -1.62 5.07 -3.98
C VAL A 84 -2.04 6.11 -2.96
N THR A 85 -3.35 6.25 -2.79
CA THR A 85 -3.93 7.02 -1.67
C THR A 85 -4.03 6.13 -0.45
N GLU A 86 -3.60 6.62 0.71
CA GLU A 86 -3.76 5.91 1.99
C GLU A 86 -4.81 6.56 2.87
N VAL A 87 -5.57 5.72 3.57
CA VAL A 87 -6.43 6.16 4.68
C VAL A 87 -5.98 5.41 5.93
N TYR A 88 -5.45 6.15 6.91
CA TYR A 88 -5.12 5.60 8.22
C TYR A 88 -6.35 5.60 9.12
N TYR A 89 -6.60 4.48 9.77
CA TYR A 89 -7.51 4.38 10.90
C TYR A 89 -6.72 3.94 12.14
N ILE A 90 -6.58 4.86 13.10
CA ILE A 90 -5.76 4.61 14.28
C ILE A 90 -6.53 3.71 15.24
N LEU A 91 -5.96 2.55 15.55
CA LEU A 91 -6.57 1.55 16.43
C LEU A 91 -6.13 1.74 17.88
N GLU A 92 -4.84 2.01 18.10
CA GLU A 92 -4.25 2.12 19.43
C GLU A 92 -3.10 3.11 19.44
N GLY A 93 -2.86 3.76 20.58
CA GLY A 93 -1.77 4.71 20.75
C GLY A 93 -1.98 6.01 20.00
N GLY A 94 -0.88 6.64 19.60
CA GLY A 94 -0.90 7.90 18.90
C GLY A 94 0.49 8.48 18.67
N GLY A 95 0.54 9.64 18.02
CA GLY A 95 1.80 10.31 17.72
C GLY A 95 1.59 11.59 16.92
N THR A 96 2.69 12.25 16.63
CA THR A 96 2.71 13.45 15.78
C THR A 96 2.99 13.04 14.34
N LEU A 97 1.97 13.06 13.52
CA LEU A 97 2.05 12.80 12.08
C LEU A 97 2.40 14.10 11.34
N VAL A 98 3.36 14.02 10.43
CA VAL A 98 3.74 15.11 9.51
C VAL A 98 3.36 14.74 8.11
N THR A 99 2.69 15.64 7.38
CA THR A 99 2.26 15.42 6.00
C THR A 99 2.52 16.61 5.11
N GLY A 100 2.78 16.37 3.82
CA GLY A 100 3.00 17.41 2.81
C GLY A 100 4.38 18.05 2.89
N GLY A 101 4.61 19.04 2.02
CA GLY A 101 5.91 19.64 1.82
C GLY A 101 6.83 18.81 0.89
N PRO A 102 7.91 19.42 0.39
CA PRO A 102 8.88 18.71 -0.43
C PRO A 102 9.74 17.75 0.40
N LEU A 103 10.28 16.73 -0.28
CA LEU A 103 11.29 15.84 0.30
C LEU A 103 12.68 16.21 -0.22
N GLU A 104 13.68 16.05 0.64
CA GLU A 104 15.09 16.00 0.27
C GLU A 104 15.62 14.57 0.33
N ASP A 105 16.75 14.34 -0.32
CA ASP A 105 17.45 13.05 -0.36
C ASP A 105 16.53 11.87 -0.72
N THR A 106 15.63 12.11 -1.69
CA THR A 106 14.64 11.11 -2.10
C THR A 106 15.31 9.91 -2.77
N LEU A 107 14.99 8.72 -2.27
CA LEU A 107 15.38 7.43 -2.82
C LEU A 107 14.13 6.65 -3.19
N GLU A 108 14.02 6.27 -4.46
CA GLU A 108 12.93 5.42 -4.94
C GLU A 108 13.11 3.98 -4.48
N PHE A 109 12.01 3.30 -4.17
CA PHE A 109 12.03 1.85 -3.99
C PHE A 109 12.20 1.17 -5.34
N PRO A 110 13.00 0.09 -5.44
CA PRO A 110 13.09 -0.68 -6.68
C PRO A 110 11.70 -1.14 -7.14
N PRO A 111 11.34 -0.95 -8.42
CA PRO A 111 10.00 -1.21 -8.91
C PRO A 111 9.58 -2.69 -8.84
N ASP A 112 10.55 -3.60 -8.79
CA ASP A 112 10.37 -5.04 -8.65
C ASP A 112 10.48 -5.55 -7.20
N SER A 113 10.64 -4.66 -6.23
CA SER A 113 10.69 -5.03 -4.83
C SER A 113 9.31 -5.45 -4.29
N ALA A 114 9.30 -6.39 -3.34
CA ALA A 114 8.06 -6.79 -2.65
C ALA A 114 7.35 -5.60 -1.96
N ALA A 115 8.10 -4.58 -1.53
CA ALA A 115 7.51 -3.36 -0.99
C ALA A 115 6.59 -2.71 -2.03
N VAL A 116 7.06 -2.55 -3.29
CA VAL A 116 6.29 -1.92 -4.37
C VAL A 116 5.18 -2.84 -4.87
N THR A 117 5.50 -4.09 -5.17
CA THR A 117 4.58 -4.99 -5.87
C THR A 117 3.53 -5.65 -4.98
N GLU A 118 3.72 -5.65 -3.66
CA GLU A 118 2.84 -6.38 -2.74
C GLU A 118 2.24 -5.52 -1.62
N LEU A 119 2.91 -4.39 -1.24
CA LEU A 119 2.51 -3.62 -0.05
C LEU A 119 2.03 -2.21 -0.35
N ILE A 120 2.85 -1.38 -1.00
CA ILE A 120 2.68 0.08 -0.99
C ILE A 120 2.57 0.73 -2.37
N GLY A 121 2.76 -0.04 -3.46
CA GLY A 121 2.85 0.52 -4.80
C GLY A 121 4.13 1.35 -5.06
N PRO A 122 4.25 1.99 -6.23
CA PRO A 122 5.38 2.85 -6.57
C PRO A 122 5.58 3.95 -5.52
N SER A 123 6.77 4.00 -4.92
CA SER A 123 7.01 4.82 -3.73
C SER A 123 8.47 5.25 -3.61
N GLY A 124 8.67 6.38 -2.93
CA GLY A 124 9.98 6.89 -2.54
C GLY A 124 10.05 7.19 -1.03
N ARG A 125 11.24 7.37 -0.52
CA ARG A 125 11.50 7.81 0.85
C ARG A 125 12.50 8.94 0.86
N GLY A 126 12.41 9.83 1.84
CA GLY A 126 13.31 10.96 2.00
C GLY A 126 13.14 11.61 3.35
N THR A 127 13.56 12.88 3.47
CA THR A 127 13.36 13.68 4.66
C THR A 127 12.56 14.93 4.34
N PHE A 128 11.72 15.38 5.29
CA PHE A 128 10.88 16.56 5.10
C PHE A 128 11.69 17.85 5.07
N GLN A 129 11.29 18.74 4.14
CA GLN A 129 11.56 20.16 4.18
C GLN A 129 10.29 20.92 4.58
N GLY A 130 9.96 20.88 5.86
CA GLY A 130 8.71 21.44 6.36
C GLY A 130 7.59 20.40 6.47
N GLY A 131 6.38 20.76 6.10
CA GLY A 131 5.18 19.91 6.24
C GLY A 131 4.27 20.41 7.37
N VAL A 132 3.09 19.80 7.50
CA VAL A 132 2.09 20.10 8.51
C VAL A 132 2.04 18.98 9.54
N SER A 133 2.38 19.32 10.76
CA SER A 133 2.30 18.39 11.91
C SER A 133 0.91 18.42 12.53
N ARG A 134 0.45 17.25 12.96
CA ARG A 134 -0.78 17.07 13.72
C ARG A 134 -0.68 15.90 14.70
N GLU A 135 -1.27 16.05 15.86
CA GLU A 135 -1.47 14.91 16.77
C GLU A 135 -2.55 13.99 16.22
N VAL A 136 -2.28 12.71 16.28
CA VAL A 136 -3.25 11.65 15.96
C VAL A 136 -3.33 10.65 17.10
N SER A 137 -4.53 10.10 17.33
CA SER A 137 -4.82 9.19 18.43
C SER A 137 -5.83 8.12 18.02
N ALA A 138 -6.02 7.11 18.87
CA ALA A 138 -6.99 6.05 18.64
C ALA A 138 -8.39 6.61 18.32
N GLY A 139 -8.98 6.11 17.22
CA GLY A 139 -10.27 6.56 16.68
C GLY A 139 -10.14 7.57 15.52
N ASP A 140 -8.99 8.20 15.34
CA ASP A 140 -8.79 9.17 14.25
C ASP A 140 -8.69 8.47 12.90
N VAL A 141 -9.17 9.18 11.85
CA VAL A 141 -9.05 8.79 10.45
C VAL A 141 -8.28 9.88 9.71
N VAL A 142 -7.24 9.50 8.97
CA VAL A 142 -6.42 10.44 8.19
C VAL A 142 -6.35 9.98 6.74
N GLY A 143 -6.88 10.80 5.81
CA GLY A 143 -6.71 10.58 4.38
C GLY A 143 -5.42 11.22 3.88
N ILE A 144 -4.59 10.46 3.19
CA ILE A 144 -3.30 10.89 2.62
C ILE A 144 -3.36 10.65 1.12
N PRO A 145 -3.54 11.68 0.30
CA PRO A 145 -3.59 11.51 -1.16
C PRO A 145 -2.27 10.95 -1.72
N GLY A 146 -2.36 10.23 -2.85
CA GLY A 146 -1.17 9.86 -3.62
C GLY A 146 -0.28 11.07 -3.91
N GLY A 147 1.02 10.90 -3.89
CA GLY A 147 2.01 11.95 -4.04
C GLY A 147 2.24 12.83 -2.79
N VAL A 148 1.50 12.63 -1.70
CA VAL A 148 1.69 13.40 -0.47
C VAL A 148 2.67 12.68 0.48
N PRO A 149 3.86 13.26 0.73
CA PRO A 149 4.80 12.72 1.70
C PRO A 149 4.20 12.69 3.12
N HIS A 150 4.52 11.64 3.87
CA HIS A 150 4.05 11.50 5.25
C HIS A 150 5.01 10.68 6.10
N GLY A 151 5.01 10.95 7.40
CA GLY A 151 5.86 10.28 8.38
C GLY A 151 5.55 10.77 9.80
N PHE A 152 6.07 10.07 10.80
CA PHE A 152 5.91 10.48 12.19
C PHE A 152 7.17 11.18 12.69
N SER A 153 7.00 12.34 13.33
CA SER A 153 8.10 13.00 14.04
C SER A 153 8.22 12.53 15.49
N ARG A 154 7.10 12.08 16.08
CA ARG A 154 7.05 11.60 17.45
C ARG A 154 6.01 10.51 17.62
N ILE A 155 6.36 9.45 18.35
CA ILE A 155 5.47 8.40 18.86
C ILE A 155 5.90 8.18 20.32
N PRO A 156 5.07 8.54 21.31
CA PRO A 156 5.48 8.48 22.72
C PRO A 156 5.78 7.07 23.22
N ASP A 157 5.04 6.08 22.76
CA ASP A 157 5.18 4.67 23.12
C ASP A 157 5.05 3.80 21.85
N ARG A 158 3.83 3.67 21.34
CA ARG A 158 3.53 2.95 20.09
C ARG A 158 2.30 3.52 19.42
N ILE A 159 2.17 3.23 18.14
CA ILE A 159 0.95 3.48 17.38
C ILE A 159 0.63 2.27 16.50
N LYS A 160 -0.62 1.80 16.57
CA LYS A 160 -1.17 0.71 15.76
C LYS A 160 -2.31 1.24 14.91
N TYR A 161 -2.29 0.97 13.61
CA TYR A 161 -3.29 1.51 12.70
C TYR A 161 -3.50 0.59 11.48
N LEU A 162 -4.69 0.70 10.89
CA LEU A 162 -4.92 0.18 9.55
C LEU A 162 -4.48 1.21 8.53
N SER A 163 -3.85 0.76 7.45
CA SER A 163 -3.69 1.50 6.21
C SER A 163 -4.61 0.89 5.16
N ILE A 164 -5.59 1.66 4.74
CA ILE A 164 -6.46 1.33 3.62
C ILE A 164 -5.87 2.05 2.39
N ARG A 165 -5.43 1.28 1.41
CA ARG A 165 -4.70 1.73 0.22
C ARG A 165 -5.60 1.64 -0.99
N VAL A 166 -5.88 2.77 -1.61
CA VAL A 166 -6.59 2.84 -2.88
C VAL A 166 -5.55 2.89 -3.99
N ASP A 167 -5.48 1.82 -4.77
CA ASP A 167 -4.51 1.58 -5.84
C ASP A 167 -5.21 1.64 -7.20
N PRO A 168 -5.18 2.80 -7.88
CA PRO A 168 -5.88 3.00 -9.16
C PRO A 168 -5.20 2.30 -10.33
N ASP A 169 -3.93 1.91 -10.18
CA ASP A 169 -3.13 1.29 -11.23
C ASP A 169 -3.06 -0.24 -11.09
N GLN A 170 -3.73 -0.79 -10.08
CA GLN A 170 -3.78 -2.22 -9.79
C GLN A 170 -2.39 -2.88 -9.68
N VAL A 171 -1.42 -2.18 -9.12
CA VAL A 171 -0.07 -2.71 -8.85
C VAL A 171 -0.10 -3.78 -7.77
N LEU A 172 -0.93 -3.56 -6.74
CA LEU A 172 -1.09 -4.52 -5.65
C LEU A 172 -1.92 -5.73 -6.10
N PRO A 173 -1.58 -6.97 -5.68
CA PRO A 173 -2.11 -8.20 -6.26
C PRO A 173 -3.58 -8.42 -5.84
N ALA A 174 -4.52 -8.13 -6.73
CA ALA A 174 -5.95 -8.40 -6.51
C ALA A 174 -6.20 -9.85 -6.10
N GLY A 175 -7.08 -10.04 -5.11
CA GLY A 175 -7.39 -11.37 -4.56
C GLY A 175 -6.37 -11.87 -3.53
N TYR A 176 -5.35 -11.08 -3.18
CA TYR A 176 -4.45 -11.46 -2.10
C TYR A 176 -5.21 -11.60 -0.78
N VAL A 177 -4.95 -12.68 -0.08
CA VAL A 177 -5.36 -12.94 1.31
C VAL A 177 -4.12 -13.38 2.09
N ASN A 178 -3.90 -12.78 3.27
CA ASN A 178 -2.74 -13.16 4.06
C ASN A 178 -2.82 -14.63 4.46
N PRO A 179 -1.74 -15.43 4.25
CA PRO A 179 -1.78 -16.88 4.47
C PRO A 179 -2.13 -17.33 5.90
N VAL A 180 -2.03 -16.43 6.90
CA VAL A 180 -2.44 -16.76 8.27
C VAL A 180 -3.95 -16.82 8.43
N ILE A 181 -4.71 -16.17 7.55
CA ILE A 181 -6.17 -16.12 7.57
C ILE A 181 -6.78 -17.40 6.96
N GLU A 182 -6.09 -18.02 6.02
CA GLU A 182 -6.56 -19.22 5.29
C GLU A 182 -6.40 -20.53 6.07
N LYS A 183 -5.88 -20.46 7.29
CA LYS A 183 -5.68 -21.63 8.18
C LYS A 183 -6.81 -21.77 9.18
#